data_94cd488ef8d53705ca3c7e28aeaae4e4
#
_entry.id   94cd488ef8d53705ca3c7e28aeaae4e4
#
_cell.length_a   1.000
_cell.length_b   1.000
_cell.length_c   1.000
_cell.angle_alpha   90.00
_cell.angle_beta   90.00
_cell.angle_gamma   90.00
#
_symmetry.space_group_name_H-M   'P 1'
#
loop_
_entity.id
_entity.type
_entity.pdbx_description
1 polymer ?
#
loop_
_entity_poly.entity_id
_entity_poly.type
_entity_poly.pdbx_seq_one_letter_code
_entity_poly.pdbx_strand_id
1 'polypeptide(L)'
;MTEYDPNAYGQPSGFPPPPPPNPMGGAYPPPPPTPMGTGYPPPSYPPPPAGYLPPPPSPYGAPGGYPSGPPAAWGGHPGGLGARWGARLIDGLLLGVVAFLLSFFFDDSSRILVTGMFTGLLTFVYFVAMEVTQGRTLGKMALGLSVRGPGGAPKPDFKQSAIRNAFTLLPIVPFIGGLLGVIAIVLIAVTINSSPTKQGKHDELAGGTQVIKS
;
A
#
# COMPACT_ATOMS: atom_id res chain seq x y z
N MET A 1 23.75 27.53 45.46
CA MET A 1 22.55 27.07 44.74
C MET A 1 22.17 28.20 43.82
N THR A 2 22.55 28.15 42.56
CA THR A 2 22.22 29.16 41.56
C THR A 2 20.88 28.78 40.95
N GLU A 3 19.91 29.66 41.15
CA GLU A 3 18.54 29.55 40.62
C GLU A 3 18.59 29.59 39.07
N TYR A 4 18.03 28.59 38.42
CA TYR A 4 17.94 28.49 36.95
C TYR A 4 16.81 29.40 36.46
N ASP A 5 17.16 30.51 35.78
CA ASP A 5 16.19 31.39 35.14
C ASP A 5 15.94 30.90 33.67
N PRO A 6 14.76 30.36 33.37
CA PRO A 6 14.44 29.87 32.03
C PRO A 6 14.24 30.98 30.98
N ASN A 7 14.25 32.26 31.34
CA ASN A 7 14.01 33.39 30.44
C ASN A 7 15.29 34.10 29.97
N ALA A 8 16.48 33.59 30.31
CA ALA A 8 17.76 34.24 30.00
C ALA A 8 18.19 34.18 28.51
N TYR A 9 17.49 33.44 27.67
CA TYR A 9 17.75 33.43 26.21
C TYR A 9 16.74 34.32 25.50
N GLY A 10 17.16 35.51 25.09
CA GLY A 10 16.36 36.45 24.31
C GLY A 10 15.80 35.79 23.05
N GLN A 11 14.49 35.77 22.94
CA GLN A 11 13.81 35.35 21.71
C GLN A 11 14.13 36.29 20.54
N PRO A 12 14.38 35.79 19.32
CA PRO A 12 14.47 36.63 18.15
C PRO A 12 13.12 37.38 17.97
N SER A 13 13.19 38.69 17.93
CA SER A 13 12.03 39.56 17.66
C SER A 13 11.39 39.24 16.32
N GLY A 14 10.22 38.62 16.30
CA GLY A 14 9.45 38.37 15.07
C GLY A 14 8.44 37.23 15.13
N PHE A 15 8.43 36.41 16.16
CA PHE A 15 7.39 35.38 16.29
C PHE A 15 6.36 35.79 17.37
N PRO A 16 5.07 35.63 17.10
CA PRO A 16 4.06 35.80 18.15
C PRO A 16 4.28 34.75 19.24
N PRO A 17 4.05 35.07 20.50
CA PRO A 17 4.18 34.13 21.60
C PRO A 17 3.27 32.93 21.40
N PRO A 18 3.70 31.72 21.79
CA PRO A 18 2.84 30.54 21.71
C PRO A 18 1.58 30.77 22.56
N PRO A 19 0.41 30.31 22.12
CA PRO A 19 -0.82 30.43 22.89
C PRO A 19 -0.69 29.71 24.21
N PRO A 20 -1.29 30.23 25.30
CA PRO A 20 -1.25 29.61 26.61
C PRO A 20 -1.83 28.18 26.54
N PRO A 21 -1.31 27.21 27.33
CA PRO A 21 -1.85 25.89 27.41
C PRO A 21 -3.30 25.94 27.88
N ASN A 22 -4.18 25.23 27.13
CA ASN A 22 -5.61 25.15 27.42
C ASN A 22 -5.83 24.40 28.76
N PRO A 23 -6.38 25.02 29.81
CA PRO A 23 -6.51 24.39 31.12
C PRO A 23 -7.62 23.34 31.21
N MET A 24 -8.40 23.11 30.16
CA MET A 24 -9.43 22.06 30.11
C MET A 24 -9.41 21.38 28.77
N GLY A 25 -9.22 20.06 28.76
CA GLY A 25 -9.24 19.18 27.59
C GLY A 25 -10.60 19.10 26.87
N GLY A 26 -11.14 20.25 26.46
CA GLY A 26 -12.32 20.37 25.61
C GLY A 26 -11.89 20.42 24.15
N ALA A 27 -12.51 19.58 23.31
CA ALA A 27 -12.36 19.65 21.88
C ALA A 27 -12.68 21.07 21.38
N TYR A 28 -11.83 21.62 20.50
CA TYR A 28 -12.12 22.88 19.83
C TYR A 28 -13.46 22.78 19.11
N PRO A 29 -14.34 23.79 19.21
CA PRO A 29 -15.56 23.82 18.42
C PRO A 29 -15.17 23.79 16.92
N PRO A 30 -15.96 23.10 16.06
CA PRO A 30 -15.71 23.11 14.64
C PRO A 30 -15.74 24.55 14.12
N PRO A 31 -14.89 24.90 13.13
CA PRO A 31 -14.93 26.21 12.50
C PRO A 31 -16.33 26.47 11.93
N PRO A 32 -16.83 27.72 11.99
CA PRO A 32 -18.12 28.05 11.43
C PRO A 32 -18.16 27.71 9.94
N PRO A 33 -19.34 27.29 9.40
CA PRO A 33 -19.47 26.98 7.99
C PRO A 33 -19.16 28.25 7.17
N THR A 34 -18.25 28.10 6.22
CA THR A 34 -17.92 29.16 5.26
C THR A 34 -19.18 29.49 4.45
N PRO A 35 -19.58 30.78 4.34
CA PRO A 35 -20.68 31.17 3.48
C PRO A 35 -20.37 30.78 2.02
N MET A 36 -21.29 30.05 1.39
CA MET A 36 -21.23 29.84 -0.05
C MET A 36 -21.46 31.18 -0.77
N GLY A 37 -20.50 31.55 -1.61
CA GLY A 37 -20.71 32.51 -2.68
C GLY A 37 -20.13 33.89 -2.45
N THR A 38 -18.90 34.07 -2.89
CA THR A 38 -18.41 35.16 -3.75
C THR A 38 -16.98 34.80 -4.14
N GLY A 39 -16.68 34.79 -5.42
CA GLY A 39 -15.42 34.33 -6.01
C GLY A 39 -14.23 35.21 -5.63
N TYR A 40 -13.66 34.92 -4.49
CA TYR A 40 -12.31 35.35 -4.17
C TYR A 40 -11.31 34.31 -4.71
N PRO A 41 -10.30 34.75 -5.47
CA PRO A 41 -9.21 33.86 -5.84
C PRO A 41 -8.57 33.34 -4.55
N PRO A 42 -8.09 32.09 -4.52
CA PRO A 42 -7.39 31.55 -3.36
C PRO A 42 -6.19 32.44 -3.02
N PRO A 43 -5.87 32.64 -1.73
CA PRO A 43 -4.72 33.45 -1.34
C PRO A 43 -3.46 32.88 -1.99
N SER A 44 -2.78 33.73 -2.78
CA SER A 44 -1.49 33.40 -3.35
C SER A 44 -0.48 33.34 -2.20
N TYR A 45 -0.07 32.15 -1.82
CA TYR A 45 1.06 31.98 -0.91
C TYR A 45 2.33 32.49 -1.61
N PRO A 46 3.15 33.32 -0.94
CA PRO A 46 4.44 33.70 -1.50
C PRO A 46 5.26 32.43 -1.80
N PRO A 47 5.99 32.39 -2.91
CA PRO A 47 6.89 31.25 -3.18
C PRO A 47 7.86 31.08 -2.02
N PRO A 48 8.19 29.84 -1.63
CA PRO A 48 9.17 29.59 -0.59
C PRO A 48 10.48 30.29 -0.94
N PRO A 49 11.22 30.83 0.03
CA PRO A 49 12.46 31.54 -0.22
C PRO A 49 13.44 30.61 -0.99
N ALA A 50 14.08 31.20 -2.01
CA ALA A 50 15.06 30.48 -2.81
C ALA A 50 16.16 29.91 -1.90
N GLY A 51 16.28 28.58 -1.83
CA GLY A 51 17.20 27.89 -0.93
C GLY A 51 16.55 26.91 0.04
N TYR A 52 15.24 26.86 0.14
CA TYR A 52 14.55 25.84 0.93
C TYR A 52 14.53 24.51 0.17
N LEU A 53 15.58 23.71 0.36
CA LEU A 53 15.54 22.31 -0.04
C LEU A 53 14.65 21.59 1.00
N PRO A 54 13.60 20.85 0.57
CA PRO A 54 12.87 19.99 1.50
C PRO A 54 13.86 19.05 2.18
N PRO A 55 13.70 18.76 3.49
CA PRO A 55 14.59 17.85 4.18
C PRO A 55 14.63 16.52 3.42
N PRO A 56 15.82 15.89 3.30
CA PRO A 56 15.94 14.60 2.65
C PRO A 56 15.00 13.61 3.33
N PRO A 57 14.34 12.72 2.56
CA PRO A 57 13.46 11.71 3.13
C PRO A 57 14.23 10.92 4.20
N SER A 58 13.67 10.83 5.39
CA SER A 58 14.26 10.10 6.51
C SER A 58 14.56 8.66 6.06
N PRO A 59 15.79 8.14 6.20
CA PRO A 59 16.12 6.75 5.89
C PRO A 59 15.39 5.74 6.78
N TYR A 60 14.81 6.22 7.87
CA TYR A 60 13.93 5.46 8.75
C TYR A 60 12.52 6.02 8.59
N GLY A 61 11.74 5.40 7.69
CA GLY A 61 10.29 5.62 7.65
C GLY A 61 9.74 5.36 9.05
N ALA A 62 9.03 6.32 9.65
CA ALA A 62 8.41 6.17 10.95
C ALA A 62 7.55 4.89 10.94
N PRO A 63 7.67 3.99 11.96
CA PRO A 63 6.81 2.83 12.06
C PRO A 63 5.36 3.32 12.19
N GLY A 64 4.52 3.06 11.18
CA GLY A 64 3.09 3.36 11.18
C GLY A 64 2.65 4.68 10.55
N GLY A 65 3.54 5.49 10.00
CA GLY A 65 3.16 6.67 9.22
C GLY A 65 2.80 6.29 7.78
N TYR A 66 1.51 6.24 7.44
CA TYR A 66 1.08 6.22 6.05
C TYR A 66 1.63 7.47 5.35
N PRO A 67 2.18 7.35 4.11
CA PRO A 67 2.46 8.53 3.34
C PRO A 67 1.14 9.24 3.08
N SER A 68 0.84 10.28 3.83
CA SER A 68 -0.32 11.16 3.61
C SER A 68 -0.06 12.08 2.42
N GLY A 69 0.59 11.57 1.38
CA GLY A 69 0.71 12.25 0.10
C GLY A 69 -0.60 12.12 -0.68
N PRO A 70 -1.03 13.19 -1.38
CA PRO A 70 -2.21 13.12 -2.21
C PRO A 70 -2.05 12.02 -3.28
N PRO A 71 -3.16 11.39 -3.74
CA PRO A 71 -3.16 10.31 -4.75
C PRO A 71 -2.39 10.61 -6.04
N ALA A 72 -2.13 11.88 -6.32
CA ALA A 72 -1.35 12.35 -7.47
C ALA A 72 0.12 11.86 -7.50
N ALA A 73 0.70 11.49 -6.35
CA ALA A 73 2.09 11.01 -6.29
C ALA A 73 2.29 9.65 -6.99
N TRP A 74 1.20 8.89 -7.25
CA TRP A 74 1.25 7.53 -7.80
C TRP A 74 0.99 7.45 -9.31
N GLY A 75 0.64 8.56 -9.96
CA GLY A 75 0.38 8.61 -11.40
C GLY A 75 -0.87 7.84 -11.85
N GLY A 76 -1.85 7.64 -10.96
CA GLY A 76 -3.11 6.94 -11.28
C GLY A 76 -4.03 6.84 -10.07
N HIS A 77 -5.24 6.30 -10.28
CA HIS A 77 -6.20 6.07 -9.19
C HIS A 77 -5.96 4.71 -8.52
N PRO A 78 -6.24 4.58 -7.20
CA PRO A 78 -6.19 3.28 -6.54
C PRO A 78 -7.05 2.25 -7.26
N GLY A 79 -6.46 1.10 -7.60
CA GLY A 79 -7.18 0.00 -8.25
C GLY A 79 -8.25 -0.56 -7.32
N GLY A 80 -9.52 -0.51 -7.75
CA GLY A 80 -10.65 -1.03 -6.99
C GLY A 80 -10.58 -2.57 -6.79
N LEU A 81 -11.29 -3.06 -5.75
CA LEU A 81 -11.34 -4.49 -5.42
C LEU A 81 -11.76 -5.36 -6.61
N GLY A 82 -12.82 -4.95 -7.34
CA GLY A 82 -13.31 -5.71 -8.48
C GLY A 82 -12.28 -5.89 -9.60
N ALA A 83 -11.53 -4.83 -9.95
CA ALA A 83 -10.48 -4.92 -10.95
C ALA A 83 -9.31 -5.80 -10.49
N ARG A 84 -8.94 -5.75 -9.21
CA ARG A 84 -7.90 -6.64 -8.63
C ARG A 84 -8.35 -8.10 -8.64
N TRP A 85 -9.62 -8.36 -8.33
CA TRP A 85 -10.22 -9.70 -8.41
C TRP A 85 -10.26 -10.21 -9.85
N GLY A 86 -10.72 -9.39 -10.79
CA GLY A 86 -10.72 -9.76 -12.20
C GLY A 86 -9.32 -10.11 -12.71
N ALA A 87 -8.31 -9.31 -12.34
CA ALA A 87 -6.91 -9.61 -12.67
C ALA A 87 -6.46 -10.96 -12.10
N ARG A 88 -6.80 -11.22 -10.82
CA ARG A 88 -6.48 -12.51 -10.17
C ARG A 88 -7.18 -13.70 -10.83
N LEU A 89 -8.43 -13.55 -11.27
CA LEU A 89 -9.14 -14.60 -12.00
C LEU A 89 -8.47 -14.92 -13.34
N ILE A 90 -8.06 -13.89 -14.10
CA ILE A 90 -7.35 -14.07 -15.37
C ILE A 90 -6.02 -14.79 -15.14
N ASP A 91 -5.22 -14.33 -14.19
CA ASP A 91 -3.95 -14.96 -13.82
C ASP A 91 -4.17 -16.39 -13.30
N GLY A 92 -5.20 -16.61 -12.47
CA GLY A 92 -5.53 -17.91 -11.93
C GLY A 92 -5.98 -18.92 -12.99
N LEU A 93 -6.74 -18.47 -13.98
CA LEU A 93 -7.14 -19.31 -15.13
C LEU A 93 -5.92 -19.73 -15.96
N LEU A 94 -5.03 -18.77 -16.25
CA LEU A 94 -3.80 -19.03 -16.99
C LEU A 94 -2.92 -20.06 -16.26
N LEU A 95 -2.66 -19.83 -14.97
CA LEU A 95 -1.84 -20.73 -14.16
C LEU A 95 -2.52 -22.07 -13.90
N GLY A 96 -3.85 -22.08 -13.78
CA GLY A 96 -4.65 -23.29 -13.65
C GLY A 96 -4.54 -24.21 -14.86
N VAL A 97 -4.56 -23.65 -16.07
CA VAL A 97 -4.33 -24.41 -17.30
C VAL A 97 -2.92 -25.01 -17.31
N VAL A 98 -1.90 -24.24 -16.94
CA VAL A 98 -0.52 -24.74 -16.87
C VAL A 98 -0.39 -25.84 -15.82
N ALA A 99 -0.93 -25.64 -14.61
CA ALA A 99 -0.90 -26.64 -13.55
C ALA A 99 -1.65 -27.92 -13.93
N PHE A 100 -2.79 -27.79 -14.61
CA PHE A 100 -3.56 -28.92 -15.15
C PHE A 100 -2.74 -29.74 -16.16
N LEU A 101 -2.12 -29.07 -17.14
CA LEU A 101 -1.28 -29.75 -18.12
C LEU A 101 -0.08 -30.45 -17.48
N LEU A 102 0.54 -29.81 -16.50
CA LEU A 102 1.64 -30.42 -15.74
C LEU A 102 1.19 -31.64 -14.93
N SER A 103 -0.06 -31.69 -14.46
CA SER A 103 -0.58 -32.80 -13.66
C SER A 103 -0.60 -34.14 -14.41
N PHE A 104 -0.62 -34.12 -15.74
CA PHE A 104 -0.56 -35.35 -16.54
C PHE A 104 0.77 -36.10 -16.49
N PHE A 105 1.82 -35.45 -16.01
CA PHE A 105 3.14 -36.05 -15.85
C PHE A 105 3.30 -36.78 -14.50
N PHE A 106 2.27 -36.80 -13.65
CA PHE A 106 2.33 -37.38 -12.30
C PHE A 106 1.24 -38.43 -12.10
N ASP A 107 1.55 -39.46 -11.29
CA ASP A 107 0.62 -40.53 -10.96
C ASP A 107 -0.54 -40.04 -10.07
N ASP A 108 -1.69 -40.70 -10.18
CA ASP A 108 -2.92 -40.36 -9.46
C ASP A 108 -2.77 -40.24 -7.94
N SER A 109 -1.95 -41.14 -7.34
CA SER A 109 -1.69 -41.15 -5.91
C SER A 109 -0.98 -39.89 -5.38
N SER A 110 -0.21 -39.23 -6.24
CA SER A 110 0.56 -38.03 -5.91
C SER A 110 -0.16 -36.73 -6.33
N ARG A 111 -1.22 -36.83 -7.09
CA ARG A 111 -1.86 -35.69 -7.76
C ARG A 111 -2.28 -34.57 -6.82
N ILE A 112 -2.86 -34.88 -5.67
CA ILE A 112 -3.35 -33.84 -4.71
C ILE A 112 -2.20 -33.03 -4.14
N LEU A 113 -1.14 -33.71 -3.69
CA LEU A 113 0.04 -33.05 -3.11
C LEU A 113 0.80 -32.25 -4.15
N VAL A 114 0.98 -32.85 -5.33
CA VAL A 114 1.68 -32.23 -6.46
C VAL A 114 0.89 -31.03 -6.98
N THR A 115 -0.42 -31.15 -7.15
CA THR A 115 -1.26 -30.03 -7.59
C THR A 115 -1.24 -28.87 -6.61
N GLY A 116 -1.34 -29.14 -5.30
CA GLY A 116 -1.24 -28.11 -4.26
C GLY A 116 0.12 -27.39 -4.27
N MET A 117 1.20 -28.18 -4.33
CA MET A 117 2.55 -27.66 -4.35
C MET A 117 2.84 -26.84 -5.62
N PHE A 118 2.50 -27.40 -6.80
CA PHE A 118 2.71 -26.69 -8.07
C PHE A 118 1.83 -25.46 -8.16
N THR A 119 0.55 -25.53 -7.79
CA THR A 119 -0.34 -24.35 -7.83
C THR A 119 0.16 -23.25 -6.91
N GLY A 120 0.53 -23.57 -5.67
CA GLY A 120 1.05 -22.58 -4.71
C GLY A 120 2.38 -21.98 -5.16
N LEU A 121 3.38 -22.84 -5.44
CA LEU A 121 4.72 -22.38 -5.80
C LEU A 121 4.75 -21.68 -7.16
N LEU A 122 4.10 -22.26 -8.18
CA LEU A 122 4.03 -21.66 -9.51
C LEU A 122 3.37 -20.29 -9.46
N THR A 123 2.26 -20.18 -8.72
CA THR A 123 1.57 -18.91 -8.52
C THR A 123 2.48 -17.90 -7.85
N PHE A 124 3.15 -18.28 -6.76
CA PHE A 124 4.07 -17.41 -6.04
C PHE A 124 5.20 -16.89 -6.95
N VAL A 125 5.90 -17.82 -7.62
CA VAL A 125 7.02 -17.46 -8.52
C VAL A 125 6.54 -16.57 -9.65
N TYR A 126 5.41 -16.89 -10.27
CA TYR A 126 4.82 -16.08 -11.33
C TYR A 126 4.52 -14.65 -10.86
N PHE A 127 3.82 -14.49 -9.73
CA PHE A 127 3.48 -13.16 -9.23
C PHE A 127 4.70 -12.34 -8.86
N VAL A 128 5.66 -12.96 -8.16
CA VAL A 128 6.89 -12.28 -7.75
C VAL A 128 7.71 -11.88 -8.97
N ALA A 129 7.95 -12.80 -9.90
CA ALA A 129 8.73 -12.53 -11.11
C ALA A 129 8.10 -11.40 -11.95
N MET A 130 6.79 -11.47 -12.18
CA MET A 130 6.08 -10.48 -13.00
C MET A 130 6.03 -9.11 -12.32
N GLU A 131 5.79 -9.04 -11.01
CA GLU A 131 5.75 -7.77 -10.28
C GLU A 131 7.13 -7.11 -10.20
N VAL A 132 8.19 -7.88 -9.96
CA VAL A 132 9.57 -7.37 -9.88
C VAL A 132 10.08 -6.90 -11.25
N THR A 133 9.77 -7.63 -12.32
CA THR A 133 10.27 -7.32 -13.66
C THR A 133 9.41 -6.27 -14.35
N GLN A 134 8.10 -6.45 -14.37
CA GLN A 134 7.13 -5.64 -15.14
C GLN A 134 6.29 -4.69 -14.28
N GLY A 135 6.31 -4.80 -12.95
CA GLY A 135 5.40 -4.08 -12.07
C GLY A 135 3.94 -4.51 -12.19
N ARG A 136 3.63 -5.59 -12.93
CA ARG A 136 2.26 -6.05 -13.20
C ARG A 136 2.26 -7.48 -13.72
N THR A 137 1.19 -8.23 -13.43
CA THR A 137 0.95 -9.56 -14.00
C THR A 137 0.16 -9.45 -15.31
N LEU A 138 0.01 -10.56 -16.05
CA LEU A 138 -0.76 -10.56 -17.29
C LEU A 138 -2.23 -10.15 -17.07
N GLY A 139 -2.87 -10.67 -16.01
CA GLY A 139 -4.23 -10.27 -15.65
C GLY A 139 -4.33 -8.80 -15.27
N LYS A 140 -3.32 -8.27 -14.58
CA LYS A 140 -3.24 -6.83 -14.26
C LYS A 140 -3.04 -5.99 -15.52
N MET A 141 -2.20 -6.45 -16.46
CA MET A 141 -2.02 -5.79 -17.76
C MET A 141 -3.34 -5.69 -18.52
N ALA A 142 -4.10 -6.78 -18.58
CA ALA A 142 -5.38 -6.82 -19.27
C ALA A 142 -6.42 -5.82 -18.71
N LEU A 143 -6.33 -5.49 -17.42
CA LEU A 143 -7.27 -4.58 -16.75
C LEU A 143 -6.67 -3.18 -16.47
N GLY A 144 -5.53 -2.84 -17.04
CA GLY A 144 -4.87 -1.55 -16.84
C GLY A 144 -4.39 -1.31 -15.41
N LEU A 145 -4.01 -2.37 -14.69
CA LEU A 145 -3.51 -2.29 -13.33
C LEU A 145 -1.99 -2.41 -13.29
N SER A 146 -1.36 -1.70 -12.36
CA SER A 146 0.05 -1.85 -12.04
C SER A 146 0.30 -1.80 -10.54
N VAL A 147 1.38 -2.43 -10.10
CA VAL A 147 1.82 -2.43 -8.71
C VAL A 147 2.97 -1.44 -8.57
N ARG A 148 2.83 -0.50 -7.67
CA ARG A 148 3.88 0.46 -7.31
C ARG A 148 4.53 0.05 -6.01
N GLY A 149 5.83 0.28 -5.92
CA GLY A 149 6.57 0.13 -4.67
C GLY A 149 6.31 1.28 -3.70
N PRO A 150 6.77 1.17 -2.45
CA PRO A 150 6.68 2.24 -1.46
C PRO A 150 7.28 3.56 -1.97
N GLY A 151 6.74 4.69 -1.50
CA GLY A 151 7.23 6.00 -1.90
C GLY A 151 7.03 6.36 -3.38
N GLY A 152 6.15 5.66 -4.10
CA GLY A 152 5.91 5.90 -5.53
C GLY A 152 6.88 5.21 -6.48
N ALA A 153 7.73 4.30 -5.98
CA ALA A 153 8.62 3.53 -6.82
C ALA A 153 7.86 2.84 -7.97
N PRO A 154 8.38 2.83 -9.20
CA PRO A 154 7.64 2.37 -10.39
C PRO A 154 7.22 0.89 -10.33
N LYS A 155 7.88 0.09 -9.50
CA LYS A 155 7.56 -1.31 -9.22
C LYS A 155 8.11 -1.73 -7.86
N PRO A 156 7.56 -2.80 -7.23
CA PRO A 156 8.10 -3.33 -5.98
C PRO A 156 9.45 -4.04 -6.22
N ASP A 157 10.27 -4.09 -5.19
CA ASP A 157 11.45 -4.96 -5.16
C ASP A 157 11.07 -6.42 -4.89
N PHE A 158 12.07 -7.33 -4.90
CA PHE A 158 11.85 -8.76 -4.66
C PHE A 158 11.26 -9.04 -3.28
N LYS A 159 11.77 -8.40 -2.22
CA LYS A 159 11.30 -8.60 -0.85
C LYS A 159 9.85 -8.16 -0.70
N GLN A 160 9.52 -7.00 -1.22
CA GLN A 160 8.17 -6.43 -1.18
C GLN A 160 7.17 -7.33 -1.93
N SER A 161 7.53 -7.77 -3.15
CA SER A 161 6.69 -8.65 -3.93
C SER A 161 6.54 -10.04 -3.29
N ALA A 162 7.62 -10.60 -2.72
CA ALA A 162 7.58 -11.88 -2.01
C ALA A 162 6.66 -11.82 -0.78
N ILE A 163 6.79 -10.82 0.09
CA ILE A 163 5.93 -10.64 1.26
C ILE A 163 4.48 -10.46 0.84
N ARG A 164 4.23 -9.62 -0.16
CA ARG A 164 2.90 -9.34 -0.68
C ARG A 164 2.18 -10.57 -1.21
N ASN A 165 2.90 -11.49 -1.85
CA ASN A 165 2.34 -12.69 -2.46
C ASN A 165 2.54 -13.96 -1.62
N ALA A 166 3.13 -13.89 -0.41
CA ALA A 166 3.41 -15.04 0.44
C ALA A 166 2.18 -15.92 0.75
N PHE A 167 0.99 -15.31 0.83
CA PHE A 167 -0.25 -16.06 1.06
C PHE A 167 -0.58 -17.07 -0.07
N THR A 168 -0.04 -16.90 -1.27
CA THR A 168 -0.21 -17.86 -2.37
C THR A 168 0.54 -19.17 -2.14
N LEU A 169 1.42 -19.24 -1.14
CA LEU A 169 2.09 -20.46 -0.72
C LEU A 169 1.24 -21.31 0.25
N LEU A 170 0.17 -20.76 0.82
CA LEU A 170 -0.68 -21.49 1.77
C LEU A 170 -1.23 -22.81 1.20
N PRO A 171 -1.67 -22.89 -0.07
CA PRO A 171 -2.13 -24.15 -0.65
C PRO A 171 -1.09 -25.30 -0.67
N ILE A 172 0.18 -25.02 -0.45
CA ILE A 172 1.22 -26.05 -0.33
C ILE A 172 1.02 -26.92 0.92
N VAL A 173 0.37 -26.37 1.97
CA VAL A 173 0.11 -27.11 3.20
C VAL A 173 -0.97 -28.18 2.93
N PRO A 174 -0.66 -29.47 3.07
CA PRO A 174 -1.62 -30.54 2.78
C PRO A 174 -2.90 -30.40 3.63
N PHE A 175 -4.03 -30.81 3.06
CA PHE A 175 -5.36 -30.87 3.67
C PHE A 175 -5.98 -29.52 4.07
N ILE A 176 -5.25 -28.63 4.74
CA ILE A 176 -5.77 -27.35 5.26
C ILE A 176 -5.37 -26.14 4.43
N GLY A 177 -4.36 -26.27 3.58
CA GLY A 177 -3.77 -25.15 2.83
C GLY A 177 -4.76 -24.43 1.92
N GLY A 178 -5.63 -25.16 1.27
CA GLY A 178 -6.70 -24.57 0.44
C GLY A 178 -7.64 -23.70 1.27
N LEU A 179 -8.06 -24.17 2.44
CA LEU A 179 -8.91 -23.40 3.36
C LEU A 179 -8.18 -22.16 3.88
N LEU A 180 -6.91 -22.29 4.29
CA LEU A 180 -6.08 -21.17 4.72
C LEU A 180 -5.91 -20.12 3.61
N GLY A 181 -5.73 -20.58 2.37
CA GLY A 181 -5.66 -19.70 1.19
C GLY A 181 -6.95 -18.91 0.98
N VAL A 182 -8.11 -19.55 1.09
CA VAL A 182 -9.41 -18.88 0.98
C VAL A 182 -9.57 -17.84 2.10
N ILE A 183 -9.28 -18.21 3.34
CA ILE A 183 -9.34 -17.28 4.49
C ILE A 183 -8.44 -16.06 4.24
N ALA A 184 -7.20 -16.29 3.80
CA ALA A 184 -6.27 -15.20 3.51
C ALA A 184 -6.81 -14.26 2.42
N ILE A 185 -7.37 -14.81 1.33
CA ILE A 185 -7.98 -14.02 0.24
C ILE A 185 -9.16 -13.18 0.76
N VAL A 186 -10.02 -13.75 1.58
CA VAL A 186 -11.16 -13.02 2.17
C VAL A 186 -10.67 -11.88 3.07
N LEU A 187 -9.70 -12.14 3.95
CA LEU A 187 -9.11 -11.11 4.81
C LEU A 187 -8.48 -9.98 4.00
N ILE A 188 -7.75 -10.32 2.93
CA ILE A 188 -7.17 -9.34 2.02
C ILE A 188 -8.28 -8.51 1.35
N ALA A 189 -9.34 -9.15 0.87
CA ALA A 189 -10.46 -8.46 0.22
C ALA A 189 -11.16 -7.48 1.18
N VAL A 190 -11.43 -7.91 2.42
CA VAL A 190 -12.02 -7.06 3.46
C VAL A 190 -11.13 -5.87 3.76
N THR A 191 -9.83 -6.08 3.94
CA THR A 191 -8.89 -4.99 4.24
C THR A 191 -8.74 -4.00 3.08
N ILE A 192 -8.74 -4.45 1.83
CA ILE A 192 -8.77 -3.55 0.64
C ILE A 192 -10.06 -2.74 0.61
N ASN A 193 -11.20 -3.36 0.90
CA ASN A 193 -12.48 -2.69 0.82
C ASN A 193 -12.64 -1.61 1.89
N SER A 194 -12.19 -1.89 3.12
CA SER A 194 -12.25 -0.97 4.26
C SER A 194 -11.17 0.11 4.24
N SER A 195 -10.09 -0.07 3.49
CA SER A 195 -9.00 0.91 3.41
C SER A 195 -9.38 2.11 2.54
N PRO A 196 -9.20 3.36 3.02
CA PRO A 196 -9.40 4.57 2.21
C PRO A 196 -8.47 4.61 0.98
N THR A 197 -7.26 4.09 1.11
CA THR A 197 -6.26 4.03 0.04
C THR A 197 -6.40 2.81 -0.85
N LYS A 198 -7.39 1.93 -0.55
CA LYS A 198 -7.55 0.63 -1.24
C LYS A 198 -6.29 -0.25 -1.16
N GLN A 199 -5.53 -0.13 -0.09
CA GLN A 199 -4.44 -1.05 0.24
C GLN A 199 -4.95 -2.19 1.10
N GLY A 200 -4.56 -3.42 0.77
CA GLY A 200 -4.81 -4.58 1.60
C GLY A 200 -3.72 -4.77 2.65
N LYS A 201 -3.98 -5.57 3.66
CA LYS A 201 -2.99 -5.84 4.72
C LYS A 201 -1.68 -6.41 4.18
N HIS A 202 -1.74 -7.22 3.14
CA HIS A 202 -0.55 -7.74 2.44
C HIS A 202 0.27 -6.63 1.75
N ASP A 203 -0.38 -5.57 1.26
CA ASP A 203 0.28 -4.40 0.67
C ASP A 203 1.03 -3.59 1.75
N GLU A 204 0.40 -3.43 2.92
CA GLU A 204 1.00 -2.75 4.08
C GLU A 204 2.22 -3.52 4.61
N LEU A 205 2.07 -4.85 4.81
CA LEU A 205 3.17 -5.72 5.25
C LEU A 205 4.35 -5.72 4.28
N ALA A 206 4.09 -5.51 3.00
CA ALA A 206 5.12 -5.34 1.97
C ALA A 206 5.76 -3.95 1.95
N GLY A 207 5.55 -3.13 3.00
CA GLY A 207 6.13 -1.80 3.12
C GLY A 207 5.30 -0.69 2.49
N GLY A 208 4.02 -0.92 2.20
CA GLY A 208 3.11 0.08 1.64
C GLY A 208 3.08 0.10 0.10
N THR A 209 3.17 -1.06 -0.53
CA THR A 209 2.95 -1.18 -1.97
C THR A 209 1.53 -0.76 -2.35
N GLN A 210 1.31 -0.27 -3.57
CA GLN A 210 0.02 0.19 -4.04
C GLN A 210 -0.32 -0.39 -5.40
N VAL A 211 -1.58 -0.84 -5.58
CA VAL A 211 -2.10 -1.14 -6.91
C VAL A 211 -2.82 0.08 -7.45
N ILE A 212 -2.40 0.54 -8.61
CA ILE A 212 -3.00 1.68 -9.30
C ILE A 212 -3.62 1.23 -10.61
N LYS A 213 -4.63 1.98 -11.07
CA LYS A 213 -5.23 1.87 -12.40
C LYS A 213 -4.80 3.09 -13.21
N SER A 214 -4.20 2.82 -14.36
CA SER A 214 -3.79 3.83 -15.35
C SER A 214 -4.97 4.23 -16.22
#